data_30d5627dfffa2f01bab76ff5a9764548
#
_entry.id   30d5627dfffa2f01bab76ff5a9764548
#
_cell.length_a   1.000
_cell.length_b   1.000
_cell.length_c   1.000
_cell.angle_alpha   90.00
_cell.angle_beta   90.00
_cell.angle_gamma   90.00
#
_symmetry.space_group_name_H-M   'P 1'
#
loop_
_entity.id
_entity.type
_entity.pdbx_description
1 polymer ?
#
loop_
_entity_poly.entity_id
_entity_poly.type
_entity_poly.pdbx_seq_one_letter_code
_entity_poly.pdbx_strand_id
1 'polypeptide(L)'
;PDQRDSVRALELAQFMIQRRDELDWHELDTVAAALAANGDFARATQFQTLALEKMAADEDLSKDRRAAARKRMSARLGKYRNDRDYVLDYRAIDEMRAGRL
;
A
#
# COMPACT_ATOMS: atom_id res chain seq x y z
N PRO A 1 -3.20 -11.89 15.19
CA PRO A 1 -4.40 -11.07 15.08
C PRO A 1 -5.62 -11.90 14.75
N ASP A 2 -6.74 -11.49 15.29
CA ASP A 2 -8.02 -12.12 15.06
C ASP A 2 -8.43 -11.95 13.58
N GLN A 3 -8.99 -13.00 12.98
CA GLN A 3 -9.51 -12.95 11.62
C GLN A 3 -10.57 -11.86 11.45
N ARG A 4 -11.33 -11.54 12.50
CA ARG A 4 -12.34 -10.50 12.47
C ARG A 4 -11.73 -9.12 12.21
N ASP A 5 -10.60 -8.83 12.83
CA ASP A 5 -9.92 -7.55 12.66
C ASP A 5 -9.35 -7.42 11.25
N SER A 6 -8.85 -8.51 10.67
CA SER A 6 -8.37 -8.53 9.29
C SER A 6 -9.51 -8.31 8.30
N VAL A 7 -10.67 -8.94 8.51
CA VAL A 7 -11.86 -8.76 7.66
C VAL A 7 -12.36 -7.33 7.72
N ARG A 8 -12.44 -6.75 8.92
CA ARG A 8 -12.87 -5.35 9.09
C ARG A 8 -11.91 -4.37 8.42
N ALA A 9 -10.61 -4.61 8.57
CA ALA A 9 -9.60 -3.77 7.93
C ALA A 9 -9.72 -3.83 6.41
N LEU A 10 -9.97 -5.02 5.85
CA LEU A 10 -10.17 -5.21 4.42
C LEU A 10 -11.44 -4.52 3.93
N GLU A 11 -12.55 -4.66 4.66
CA GLU A 11 -13.81 -4.00 4.34
C GLU A 11 -13.67 -2.48 4.33
N LEU A 12 -13.00 -1.94 5.36
CA LEU A 12 -12.72 -0.51 5.43
C LEU A 12 -11.84 -0.05 4.27
N ALA A 13 -10.80 -0.82 3.96
CA ALA A 13 -9.92 -0.51 2.84
C ALA A 13 -10.69 -0.52 1.51
N GLN A 14 -11.58 -1.49 1.29
CA GLN A 14 -12.42 -1.54 0.10
C GLN A 14 -13.35 -0.33 -0.01
N PHE A 15 -13.94 0.08 1.09
CA PHE A 15 -14.78 1.27 1.15
C PHE A 15 -13.97 2.52 0.76
N MET A 16 -12.76 2.65 1.30
CA MET A 16 -11.88 3.77 1.02
C MET A 16 -11.34 3.74 -0.41
N ILE A 17 -11.09 2.55 -0.98
CA ILE A 17 -10.67 2.38 -2.38
C ILE A 17 -11.69 3.01 -3.34
N GLN A 18 -12.97 2.82 -3.10
CA GLN A 18 -14.02 3.38 -3.93
C GLN A 18 -14.05 4.91 -3.88
N ARG A 19 -13.47 5.50 -2.83
CA ARG A 19 -13.44 6.93 -2.58
C ARG A 19 -12.02 7.53 -2.68
N ARG A 20 -11.11 6.83 -3.33
CA ARG A 20 -9.69 7.19 -3.37
C ARG A 20 -9.42 8.62 -3.84
N ASP A 21 -10.25 9.15 -4.73
CA ASP A 21 -10.08 10.50 -5.25
C ASP A 21 -10.45 11.58 -4.22
N GLU A 22 -11.22 11.21 -3.20
CA GLU A 22 -11.62 12.08 -2.10
C GLU A 22 -10.66 12.02 -0.91
N LEU A 23 -9.76 11.03 -0.89
CA LEU A 23 -8.87 10.81 0.24
C LEU A 23 -7.65 11.72 0.17
N ASP A 24 -7.22 12.23 1.35
CA ASP A 24 -5.95 12.93 1.45
C ASP A 24 -4.78 11.92 1.53
N TRP A 25 -3.55 12.45 1.51
CA TRP A 25 -2.38 11.59 1.48
C TRP A 25 -2.18 10.80 2.78
N HIS A 26 -2.62 11.31 3.95
CA HIS A 26 -2.59 10.58 5.21
C HIS A 26 -3.52 9.37 5.16
N GLU A 27 -4.72 9.57 4.65
CA GLU A 27 -5.71 8.49 4.52
C GLU A 27 -5.24 7.44 3.52
N LEU A 28 -4.66 7.85 2.40
CA LEU A 28 -4.11 6.93 1.40
C LEU A 28 -2.94 6.10 1.96
N ASP A 29 -2.06 6.73 2.75
CA ASP A 29 -0.97 6.04 3.45
C ASP A 29 -1.53 4.97 4.41
N THR A 30 -2.59 5.30 5.13
CA THR A 30 -3.27 4.38 6.05
C THR A 30 -3.91 3.20 5.30
N VAL A 31 -4.59 3.47 4.19
CA VAL A 31 -5.18 2.43 3.34
C VAL A 31 -4.11 1.49 2.80
N ALA A 32 -3.00 2.05 2.34
CA ALA A 32 -1.88 1.25 1.83
C ALA A 32 -1.35 0.30 2.91
N ALA A 33 -1.20 0.79 4.15
CA ALA A 33 -0.75 -0.02 5.27
C ALA A 33 -1.73 -1.16 5.59
N ALA A 34 -3.04 -0.88 5.54
CA ALA A 34 -4.07 -1.89 5.78
C ALA A 34 -4.07 -2.96 4.69
N LEU A 35 -3.91 -2.57 3.43
CA LEU A 35 -3.80 -3.51 2.31
C LEU A 35 -2.57 -4.40 2.45
N ALA A 36 -1.43 -3.81 2.82
CA ALA A 36 -0.18 -4.57 3.05
C ALA A 36 -0.35 -5.56 4.21
N ALA A 37 -1.02 -5.16 5.28
CA ALA A 37 -1.29 -6.03 6.43
C ALA A 37 -2.15 -7.24 6.06
N ASN A 38 -2.95 -7.12 5.01
CA ASN A 38 -3.77 -8.20 4.47
C ASN A 38 -3.10 -8.95 3.30
N GLY A 39 -1.85 -8.66 3.02
CA GLY A 39 -1.09 -9.33 1.97
C GLY A 39 -1.36 -8.83 0.56
N ASP A 40 -2.14 -7.76 0.40
CA ASP A 40 -2.44 -7.17 -0.90
C ASP A 40 -1.38 -6.12 -1.25
N PHE A 41 -0.18 -6.59 -1.53
CA PHE A 41 0.97 -5.72 -1.79
C PHE A 41 0.87 -4.98 -3.13
N ALA A 42 0.16 -5.54 -4.09
CA ALA A 42 -0.06 -4.88 -5.38
C ALA A 42 -0.85 -3.59 -5.19
N ARG A 43 -2.00 -3.65 -4.48
CA ARG A 43 -2.79 -2.46 -4.21
C ARG A 43 -2.12 -1.52 -3.19
N ALA A 44 -1.43 -2.10 -2.18
CA ALA A 44 -0.66 -1.29 -1.24
C ALA A 44 0.35 -0.41 -1.96
N THR A 45 1.05 -0.96 -2.95
CA THR A 45 2.01 -0.22 -3.77
C THR A 45 1.32 0.92 -4.54
N GLN A 46 0.17 0.65 -5.14
CA GLN A 46 -0.60 1.65 -5.90
C GLN A 46 -1.05 2.80 -5.00
N PHE A 47 -1.61 2.49 -3.83
CA PHE A 47 -2.09 3.50 -2.89
C PHE A 47 -0.95 4.30 -2.27
N GLN A 48 0.17 3.66 -1.98
CA GLN A 48 1.33 4.36 -1.44
C GLN A 48 1.94 5.31 -2.47
N THR A 49 1.97 4.93 -3.73
CA THR A 49 2.42 5.81 -4.83
C THR A 49 1.51 7.03 -4.93
N LEU A 50 0.20 6.84 -4.89
CA LEU A 50 -0.76 7.93 -4.93
C LEU A 50 -0.63 8.84 -3.69
N ALA A 51 -0.41 8.25 -2.52
CA ALA A 51 -0.18 9.00 -1.29
C ALA A 51 1.04 9.91 -1.42
N LEU A 52 2.14 9.40 -1.97
CA LEU A 52 3.36 10.18 -2.20
C LEU A 52 3.12 11.35 -3.18
N GLU A 53 2.38 11.11 -4.25
CA GLU A 53 2.03 12.14 -5.23
C GLU A 53 1.22 13.26 -4.59
N LYS A 54 0.20 12.92 -3.83
CA LYS A 54 -0.64 13.90 -3.13
C LYS A 54 0.12 14.63 -2.04
N MET A 55 1.00 13.93 -1.32
CA MET A 55 1.85 14.55 -0.29
C MET A 55 2.78 15.58 -0.90
N ALA A 56 3.40 15.26 -2.04
CA ALA A 56 4.30 16.17 -2.74
C ALA A 56 3.57 17.43 -3.23
N ALA A 57 2.29 17.33 -3.54
CA ALA A 57 1.45 18.43 -4.02
C ALA A 57 0.80 19.23 -2.88
N ASP A 58 0.93 18.81 -1.62
CA ASP A 58 0.30 19.47 -0.48
C ASP A 58 1.04 20.76 -0.14
N GLU A 59 0.44 21.88 -0.47
CA GLU A 59 1.02 23.21 -0.27
C GLU A 59 1.07 23.63 1.21
N ASP A 60 0.27 22.98 2.07
CA ASP A 60 0.23 23.28 3.49
C ASP A 60 1.40 22.66 4.26
N LEU A 61 2.13 21.73 3.64
CA LEU A 61 3.30 21.11 4.25
C LEU A 61 4.53 22.02 4.15
N SER A 62 5.22 22.21 5.28
CA SER A 62 6.53 22.85 5.28
C SER A 62 7.54 21.97 4.52
N LYS A 63 8.64 22.59 4.08
CA LYS A 63 9.71 21.88 3.38
C LYS A 63 10.27 20.73 4.23
N ASP A 64 10.48 20.96 5.53
CA ASP A 64 11.05 19.96 6.43
C ASP A 64 10.09 18.80 6.67
N ARG A 65 8.80 19.10 6.86
CA ARG A 65 7.77 18.06 7.03
C ARG A 65 7.60 17.24 5.78
N ARG A 66 7.67 17.90 4.60
CA ARG A 66 7.57 17.19 3.31
C ARG A 66 8.74 16.24 3.13
N ALA A 67 9.96 16.67 3.46
CA ALA A 67 11.15 15.82 3.35
C ALA A 67 11.07 14.62 4.30
N ALA A 68 10.60 14.82 5.55
CA ALA A 68 10.43 13.75 6.52
C ALA A 68 9.35 12.75 6.08
N ALA A 69 8.22 13.24 5.59
CA ALA A 69 7.13 12.40 5.08
C ALA A 69 7.59 11.59 3.87
N ARG A 70 8.30 12.22 2.93
CA ARG A 70 8.83 11.56 1.74
C ARG A 70 9.75 10.41 2.11
N LYS A 71 10.66 10.61 3.05
CA LYS A 71 11.59 9.57 3.49
C LYS A 71 10.85 8.37 4.07
N ARG A 72 9.90 8.61 4.96
CA ARG A 72 9.12 7.56 5.62
C ARG A 72 8.24 6.81 4.63
N MET A 73 7.51 7.54 3.80
CA MET A 73 6.56 6.95 2.85
C MET A 73 7.27 6.20 1.72
N SER A 74 8.42 6.70 1.27
CA SER A 74 9.24 6.03 0.25
C SER A 74 9.82 4.72 0.77
N ALA A 75 10.23 4.67 2.05
CA ALA A 75 10.71 3.44 2.67
C ALA A 75 9.61 2.37 2.70
N ARG A 76 8.38 2.76 3.05
CA ARG A 76 7.22 1.85 3.02
C ARG A 76 6.93 1.36 1.61
N LEU A 77 6.97 2.26 0.63
CA LEU A 77 6.74 1.88 -0.77
C LEU A 77 7.76 0.85 -1.24
N GLY A 78 9.05 1.05 -0.89
CA GLY A 78 10.10 0.08 -1.22
C GLY A 78 9.82 -1.29 -0.62
N LYS A 79 9.37 -1.32 0.64
CA LYS A 79 9.00 -2.57 1.30
C LYS A 79 7.82 -3.25 0.61
N TYR A 80 6.78 -2.51 0.28
CA TYR A 80 5.59 -3.06 -0.40
C TYR A 80 5.95 -3.63 -1.78
N ARG A 81 6.84 -2.96 -2.53
CA ARG A 81 7.33 -3.46 -3.81
C ARG A 81 8.10 -4.76 -3.66
N ASN A 82 8.98 -4.84 -2.68
CA ASN A 82 9.75 -6.04 -2.41
C ASN A 82 8.84 -7.21 -2.02
N ASP A 83 7.88 -6.98 -1.15
CA ASP A 83 6.93 -8.01 -0.70
C ASP A 83 6.03 -8.46 -1.85
N ARG A 84 5.59 -7.53 -2.71
CA ARG A 84 4.81 -7.84 -3.91
C ARG A 84 5.60 -8.73 -4.86
N ASP A 85 6.84 -8.37 -5.14
CA ASP A 85 7.68 -9.10 -6.09
C ASP A 85 8.03 -10.48 -5.55
N TYR A 86 8.28 -10.60 -4.24
CA TYR A 86 8.52 -11.88 -3.59
C TYR A 86 7.32 -12.83 -3.75
N VAL A 87 6.11 -12.33 -3.54
CA VAL A 87 4.88 -13.13 -3.69
C VAL A 87 4.70 -13.58 -5.14
N LEU A 88 4.95 -12.71 -6.11
CA LEU A 88 4.85 -13.04 -7.53
C LEU A 88 5.88 -14.10 -7.94
N ASP A 89 7.12 -13.98 -7.49
CA ASP A 89 8.18 -14.94 -7.77
C ASP A 89 7.86 -16.31 -7.16
N TYR A 90 7.37 -16.32 -5.93
CA TYR A 90 6.97 -17.55 -5.25
C TYR A 90 5.81 -18.25 -5.99
N ARG A 91 4.82 -17.51 -6.46
CA ARG A 91 3.71 -18.06 -7.24
C ARG A 91 4.20 -18.67 -8.55
N ALA A 92 5.10 -18.00 -9.26
CA ALA A 92 5.67 -18.50 -10.51
C ALA A 92 6.37 -19.84 -10.29
N ILE A 93 7.19 -19.95 -9.24
CA ILE A 93 7.90 -21.18 -8.88
C ILE A 93 6.90 -22.30 -8.55
N ASP A 94 5.88 -21.99 -7.77
CA ASP A 94 4.87 -22.96 -7.35
C ASP A 94 4.08 -23.47 -8.55
N GLU A 95 3.70 -22.61 -9.49
CA GLU A 95 2.99 -22.98 -10.70
C GLU A 95 3.88 -23.83 -11.62
N MET A 96 5.14 -23.56 -11.72
CA MET A 96 6.11 -24.36 -12.48
C MET A 96 6.22 -25.76 -11.89
N ARG A 97 6.31 -25.88 -10.56
CA ARG A 97 6.35 -27.17 -9.88
C ARG A 97 5.09 -28.00 -10.08
N ALA A 98 3.96 -27.34 -10.20
CA ALA A 98 2.68 -27.99 -10.44
C ALA A 98 2.45 -28.34 -11.92
N GLY A 99 3.38 -27.97 -12.81
CA GLY A 99 3.28 -28.24 -14.24
C GLY A 99 2.20 -27.43 -14.95
N ARG A 100 1.88 -26.24 -14.42
CA ARG A 100 0.83 -25.37 -14.98
C ARG A 100 1.34 -24.37 -16.02
N LEU A 101 2.63 -24.26 -16.13
CA LEU A 101 3.27 -23.36 -17.09
C LEU A 101 3.95 -24.16 -18.18
#